data_335ed1cecdfe6a276d1a155e7242d2ec
#
_entry.id   335ed1cecdfe6a276d1a155e7242d2ec
#
_cell.length_a   1.000
_cell.length_b   1.000
_cell.length_c   1.000
_cell.angle_alpha   90.00
_cell.angle_beta   90.00
_cell.angle_gamma   90.00
#
_symmetry.space_group_name_H-M   'P 1'
#
loop_
_entity.id
_entity.type
_entity.pdbx_description
1 polymer ?
#
loop_
_entity_poly.entity_id
_entity_poly.type
_entity_poly.pdbx_seq_one_letter_code
_entity_poly.pdbx_strand_id
1 'polypeptide(L)'
;MTLVNNEEREYWLHSMLKIASPVLFHLKDRILKKEMPVEMKEGTNREQFSHLEALSRLLVGIAPWLEKKCENSEEEKLRTQYCELARVAIDSGTDPESPDYMNFSNEFQPIVDTAFLAHAFLRAPNELWEKLDARVKNNVIVAMKATRTRKPVFSNWLLFSAMIEAFLYKAGEKDWDPMRIDYAIRQFDQWYLGDGVYSDGPEFHYDYYNSFVIHPMLIDLVETVGDQYNEWLEKKESIIKRSKRYAVIQERMISPEGTFPPVGRSIAYRFGVFQTLAQHALRKDLPSELAPEQVRSALTQLIKRTLEAPGTFTDSGWLTIGFCGHQPGIGEGYISTGSVYLCAAAFLPLGLTESDPFWSNPPMEWTSKRAWSGKEFQIDQCL
;
A
#
# COMPACT_ATOMS: atom_id res chain seq x y z
N MET A 1 -5.91 -33.60 -12.03
CA MET A 1 -5.80 -32.24 -11.59
C MET A 1 -5.25 -31.45 -12.75
N THR A 2 -6.08 -30.67 -13.42
CA THR A 2 -5.65 -29.77 -14.49
C THR A 2 -4.84 -28.67 -13.80
N LEU A 3 -3.57 -28.53 -14.18
CA LEU A 3 -2.75 -27.39 -13.81
C LEU A 3 -3.50 -26.15 -14.33
N VAL A 4 -4.11 -25.37 -13.43
CA VAL A 4 -4.64 -24.06 -13.79
C VAL A 4 -3.40 -23.24 -14.12
N ASN A 5 -3.24 -22.91 -15.40
CA ASN A 5 -2.16 -22.05 -15.87
C ASN A 5 -2.44 -20.66 -15.31
N ASN A 6 -1.72 -20.25 -14.28
CA ASN A 6 -1.99 -19.02 -13.54
C ASN A 6 -1.19 -17.86 -14.13
N GLU A 7 -1.34 -17.64 -15.44
CA GLU A 7 -0.64 -16.59 -16.20
C GLU A 7 -0.82 -15.19 -15.56
N GLU A 8 -2.00 -14.92 -15.00
CA GLU A 8 -2.25 -13.63 -14.33
C GLU A 8 -1.43 -13.49 -13.04
N ARG A 9 -1.32 -14.57 -12.22
CA ARG A 9 -0.49 -14.54 -11.01
C ARG A 9 0.99 -14.38 -11.35
N GLU A 10 1.47 -15.12 -12.34
CA GLU A 10 2.85 -15.00 -12.83
C GLU A 10 3.15 -13.58 -13.33
N TYR A 11 2.21 -13.00 -14.07
CA TYR A 11 2.32 -11.61 -14.53
C TYR A 11 2.39 -10.62 -13.35
N TRP A 12 1.52 -10.78 -12.35
CA TRP A 12 1.52 -9.93 -11.16
C TRP A 12 2.83 -10.08 -10.37
N LEU A 13 3.27 -11.31 -10.14
CA LEU A 13 4.51 -11.58 -9.45
C LEU A 13 5.70 -10.95 -10.19
N HIS A 14 5.80 -11.17 -11.49
CA HIS A 14 6.87 -10.58 -12.30
C HIS A 14 6.84 -9.05 -12.26
N SER A 15 5.67 -8.44 -12.36
CA SER A 15 5.48 -6.99 -12.27
C SER A 15 5.88 -6.44 -10.92
N MET A 16 5.47 -7.09 -9.83
CA MET A 16 5.85 -6.73 -8.47
C MET A 16 7.37 -6.82 -8.27
N LEU A 17 8.00 -7.91 -8.70
CA LEU A 17 9.44 -8.11 -8.59
C LEU A 17 10.23 -7.10 -9.44
N LYS A 18 9.73 -6.75 -10.62
CA LYS A 18 10.33 -5.69 -11.46
C LYS A 18 10.37 -4.34 -10.73
N ILE A 19 9.31 -4.01 -9.98
CA ILE A 19 9.24 -2.78 -9.17
C ILE A 19 10.15 -2.89 -7.94
N ALA A 20 10.16 -4.04 -7.27
CA ALA A 20 10.85 -4.21 -5.98
C ALA A 20 12.37 -4.32 -6.12
N SER A 21 12.85 -4.99 -7.18
CA SER A 21 14.25 -5.36 -7.33
C SER A 21 15.22 -4.19 -7.25
N PRO A 22 15.03 -3.07 -7.99
CA PRO A 22 15.98 -1.97 -7.94
C PRO A 22 16.16 -1.41 -6.52
N VAL A 23 15.07 -1.24 -5.78
CA VAL A 23 15.10 -0.69 -4.43
C VAL A 23 15.82 -1.64 -3.47
N LEU A 24 15.39 -2.91 -3.46
CA LEU A 24 15.88 -3.88 -2.45
C LEU A 24 17.34 -4.29 -2.69
N PHE A 25 17.76 -4.48 -3.96
CA PHE A 25 19.14 -4.83 -4.26
C PHE A 25 20.10 -3.68 -3.96
N HIS A 26 19.74 -2.43 -4.30
CA HIS A 26 20.60 -1.28 -3.98
C HIS A 26 20.69 -1.01 -2.48
N LEU A 27 19.61 -1.24 -1.71
CA LEU A 27 19.68 -1.18 -0.24
C LEU A 27 20.52 -2.30 0.35
N LYS A 28 20.43 -3.52 -0.19
CA LYS A 28 21.32 -4.62 0.23
C LYS A 28 22.79 -4.24 0.08
N ASP A 29 23.13 -3.59 -1.02
CA ASP A 29 24.51 -3.17 -1.31
C ASP A 29 24.88 -1.81 -0.67
N ARG A 30 23.95 -1.18 0.06
CA ARG A 30 24.09 0.13 0.73
C ARG A 30 24.48 1.27 -0.23
N ILE A 31 23.83 1.30 -1.41
CA ILE A 31 24.07 2.28 -2.47
C ILE A 31 22.79 2.91 -3.03
N LEU A 32 21.63 2.73 -2.37
CA LEU A 32 20.37 3.25 -2.87
C LEU A 32 20.40 4.77 -3.08
N LYS A 33 20.90 5.52 -2.11
CA LYS A 33 20.99 6.99 -2.19
C LYS A 33 21.91 7.47 -3.30
N LYS A 34 22.89 6.66 -3.68
CA LYS A 34 23.83 6.99 -4.75
C LYS A 34 23.24 6.70 -6.13
N GLU A 35 22.48 5.61 -6.28
CA GLU A 35 22.10 5.06 -7.57
C GLU A 35 20.65 5.36 -7.98
N MET A 36 19.74 5.56 -7.00
CA MET A 36 18.33 5.86 -7.31
C MET A 36 18.19 7.31 -7.81
N PRO A 37 17.75 7.54 -9.05
CA PRO A 37 17.46 8.89 -9.53
C PRO A 37 16.27 9.48 -8.76
N VAL A 38 16.38 10.71 -8.29
CA VAL A 38 15.28 11.39 -7.60
C VAL A 38 14.68 12.44 -8.54
N GLU A 39 13.67 12.00 -9.28
CA GLU A 39 12.82 12.89 -10.06
C GLU A 39 11.86 13.61 -9.09
N MET A 40 11.66 14.92 -9.30
CA MET A 40 10.77 15.77 -8.49
C MET A 40 10.37 17.01 -9.29
N LYS A 41 9.35 17.72 -8.79
CA LYS A 41 8.92 18.97 -9.39
C LYS A 41 10.01 20.04 -9.25
N GLU A 42 10.26 20.80 -10.32
CA GLU A 42 11.20 21.93 -10.32
C GLU A 42 10.91 22.91 -9.17
N GLY A 43 11.97 23.37 -8.49
CA GLY A 43 11.87 24.28 -7.34
C GLY A 43 11.53 23.60 -6.00
N THR A 44 11.42 22.27 -5.96
CA THR A 44 11.27 21.49 -4.72
C THR A 44 12.55 20.72 -4.40
N ASN A 45 12.70 20.29 -3.13
CA ASN A 45 13.78 19.39 -2.71
C ASN A 45 13.17 18.18 -2.01
N ARG A 46 13.19 17.02 -2.68
CA ARG A 46 12.63 15.76 -2.18
C ARG A 46 13.69 14.70 -1.92
N GLU A 47 14.97 14.97 -2.20
CA GLU A 47 16.05 13.99 -2.07
C GLU A 47 16.11 13.36 -0.68
N GLN A 48 15.98 14.17 0.37
CA GLN A 48 16.03 13.69 1.75
C GLN A 48 14.87 12.77 2.16
N PHE A 49 13.80 12.67 1.35
CA PHE A 49 12.61 11.87 1.67
C PHE A 49 12.42 10.66 0.75
N SER A 50 12.84 10.79 -0.52
CA SER A 50 12.50 9.86 -1.59
C SER A 50 12.90 8.41 -1.31
N HIS A 51 14.00 8.18 -0.61
CA HIS A 51 14.51 6.84 -0.33
C HIS A 51 13.67 6.12 0.74
N LEU A 52 13.23 6.83 1.79
CA LEU A 52 12.29 6.28 2.77
C LEU A 52 10.92 6.04 2.13
N GLU A 53 10.45 6.97 1.28
CA GLU A 53 9.23 6.79 0.50
C GLU A 53 9.30 5.50 -0.33
N ALA A 54 10.37 5.28 -1.08
CA ALA A 54 10.54 4.11 -1.93
C ALA A 54 10.49 2.81 -1.14
N LEU A 55 11.26 2.69 -0.06
CA LEU A 55 11.29 1.49 0.77
C LEU A 55 9.95 1.21 1.43
N SER A 56 9.37 2.20 2.10
CA SER A 56 8.17 2.02 2.93
C SER A 56 6.94 1.72 2.10
N ARG A 57 6.75 2.46 1.01
CA ARG A 57 5.61 2.31 0.11
C ARG A 57 5.69 1.03 -0.72
N LEU A 58 6.90 0.59 -1.06
CA LEU A 58 7.11 -0.72 -1.65
C LEU A 58 6.75 -1.82 -0.66
N LEU A 59 7.34 -1.79 0.54
CA LEU A 59 7.17 -2.86 1.53
C LEU A 59 5.72 -3.05 1.94
N VAL A 60 4.94 -1.97 2.14
CA VAL A 60 3.53 -2.10 2.53
C VAL A 60 2.69 -2.85 1.49
N GLY A 61 3.06 -2.75 0.21
CA GLY A 61 2.38 -3.45 -0.88
C GLY A 61 2.78 -4.92 -1.01
N ILE A 62 4.06 -5.23 -0.81
CA ILE A 62 4.57 -6.60 -0.99
C ILE A 62 4.56 -7.43 0.30
N ALA A 63 4.32 -6.80 1.46
CA ALA A 63 4.36 -7.45 2.77
C ALA A 63 3.50 -8.72 2.87
N PRO A 64 2.23 -8.76 2.38
CA PRO A 64 1.44 -9.98 2.47
C PRO A 64 2.02 -11.15 1.67
N TRP A 65 2.66 -10.89 0.53
CA TRP A 65 3.37 -11.92 -0.22
C TRP A 65 4.60 -12.43 0.52
N LEU A 66 5.36 -11.54 1.15
CA LEU A 66 6.50 -11.93 1.97
C LEU A 66 6.08 -12.77 3.19
N GLU A 67 4.94 -12.48 3.79
CA GLU A 67 4.47 -13.14 5.02
C GLU A 67 3.99 -14.57 4.80
N LYS A 68 3.38 -14.87 3.66
CA LYS A 68 2.75 -16.16 3.38
C LYS A 68 3.65 -17.08 2.59
N LYS A 69 3.76 -18.34 3.02
CA LYS A 69 4.42 -19.38 2.24
C LYS A 69 3.63 -19.66 0.96
N CYS A 70 4.36 -19.81 -0.14
CA CYS A 70 3.82 -20.16 -1.45
C CYS A 70 3.68 -21.67 -1.59
N GLU A 71 2.66 -22.12 -2.33
CA GLU A 71 2.48 -23.54 -2.68
C GLU A 71 3.45 -23.96 -3.82
N ASN A 72 3.74 -23.03 -4.72
CA ASN A 72 4.70 -23.24 -5.81
C ASN A 72 6.14 -23.14 -5.30
N SER A 73 6.95 -24.17 -5.55
CA SER A 73 8.32 -24.24 -5.04
C SER A 73 9.27 -23.19 -5.63
N GLU A 74 9.06 -22.75 -6.87
CA GLU A 74 9.89 -21.71 -7.50
C GLU A 74 9.51 -20.32 -6.96
N GLU A 75 8.23 -20.05 -6.81
CA GLU A 75 7.76 -18.82 -6.17
C GLU A 75 8.23 -18.76 -4.71
N GLU A 76 8.21 -19.86 -3.95
CA GLU A 76 8.69 -19.91 -2.56
C GLU A 76 10.19 -19.61 -2.45
N LYS A 77 11.01 -20.07 -3.41
CA LYS A 77 12.43 -19.70 -3.45
C LYS A 77 12.61 -18.19 -3.65
N LEU A 78 11.88 -17.61 -4.61
CA LEU A 78 11.89 -16.17 -4.84
C LEU A 78 11.42 -15.42 -3.57
N ARG A 79 10.31 -15.83 -2.99
CA ARG A 79 9.78 -15.22 -1.75
C ARG A 79 10.83 -15.23 -0.65
N THR A 80 11.46 -16.38 -0.41
CA THR A 80 12.51 -16.51 0.62
C THR A 80 13.67 -15.54 0.37
N GLN A 81 14.13 -15.44 -0.87
CA GLN A 81 15.18 -14.47 -1.25
C GLN A 81 14.74 -13.02 -0.98
N TYR A 82 13.51 -12.66 -1.36
CA TYR A 82 13.02 -11.30 -1.17
C TYR A 82 12.69 -10.98 0.31
N CYS A 83 12.34 -11.96 1.13
CA CYS A 83 12.26 -11.80 2.58
C CYS A 83 13.63 -11.40 3.18
N GLU A 84 14.70 -12.05 2.75
CA GLU A 84 16.06 -11.70 3.18
C GLU A 84 16.46 -10.31 2.69
N LEU A 85 16.23 -10.01 1.41
CA LEU A 85 16.48 -8.68 0.84
C LEU A 85 15.72 -7.58 1.60
N ALA A 86 14.44 -7.80 1.91
CA ALA A 86 13.64 -6.83 2.65
C ALA A 86 14.18 -6.56 4.05
N ARG A 87 14.60 -7.61 4.79
CA ARG A 87 15.21 -7.44 6.13
C ARG A 87 16.54 -6.69 6.06
N VAL A 88 17.40 -7.01 5.10
CA VAL A 88 18.66 -6.30 4.89
C VAL A 88 18.40 -4.85 4.46
N ALA A 89 17.38 -4.59 3.65
CA ALA A 89 16.99 -3.25 3.26
C ALA A 89 16.50 -2.42 4.46
N ILE A 90 15.72 -3.02 5.36
CA ILE A 90 15.30 -2.39 6.61
C ILE A 90 16.50 -2.03 7.47
N ASP A 91 17.45 -2.97 7.63
CA ASP A 91 18.70 -2.69 8.35
C ASP A 91 19.48 -1.54 7.70
N SER A 92 19.69 -1.60 6.39
CA SER A 92 20.41 -0.55 5.66
C SER A 92 19.76 0.84 5.84
N GLY A 93 18.43 0.92 5.81
CA GLY A 93 17.71 2.19 5.96
C GLY A 93 17.61 2.71 7.38
N THR A 94 17.77 1.85 8.40
CA THR A 94 17.61 2.22 9.82
C THR A 94 18.92 2.22 10.64
N ASP A 95 20.01 1.70 10.09
CA ASP A 95 21.34 1.72 10.71
C ASP A 95 21.95 3.13 10.58
N PRO A 96 22.20 3.85 11.70
CA PRO A 96 22.79 5.19 11.65
C PRO A 96 24.18 5.26 10.99
N GLU A 97 24.92 4.14 10.95
CA GLU A 97 26.23 4.04 10.32
C GLU A 97 26.15 3.70 8.82
N SER A 98 24.94 3.44 8.31
CA SER A 98 24.73 3.13 6.90
C SER A 98 24.80 4.39 6.03
N PRO A 99 25.44 4.36 4.86
CA PRO A 99 25.35 5.44 3.88
C PRO A 99 23.91 5.68 3.40
N ASP A 100 23.06 4.65 3.48
CA ASP A 100 21.65 4.70 3.12
C ASP A 100 20.72 5.00 4.33
N TYR A 101 21.27 5.38 5.50
CA TYR A 101 20.44 5.77 6.64
C TYR A 101 19.40 6.82 6.26
N MET A 102 18.13 6.52 6.50
CA MET A 102 17.00 7.31 6.01
C MET A 102 16.61 8.44 6.96
N ASN A 103 15.90 9.43 6.46
CA ASN A 103 15.42 10.55 7.24
C ASN A 103 14.14 10.18 7.99
N PHE A 104 14.23 10.01 9.31
CA PHE A 104 13.08 9.77 10.20
C PHE A 104 12.72 10.99 11.07
N SER A 105 13.59 11.98 11.17
CA SER A 105 13.51 13.03 12.19
C SER A 105 13.38 14.45 11.66
N ASN A 106 13.79 14.73 10.41
CA ASN A 106 13.80 16.07 9.87
C ASN A 106 12.56 16.34 9.01
N GLU A 107 11.93 17.49 9.20
CA GLU A 107 10.72 17.90 8.51
C GLU A 107 9.50 16.98 8.80
N PHE A 108 8.37 17.21 8.13
CA PHE A 108 7.11 16.51 8.42
C PHE A 108 6.92 15.22 7.60
N GLN A 109 7.43 15.18 6.38
CA GLN A 109 7.22 14.04 5.47
C GLN A 109 7.58 12.67 6.07
N PRO A 110 8.62 12.52 6.90
CA PRO A 110 8.94 11.23 7.50
C PRO A 110 7.83 10.62 8.36
N ILE A 111 6.86 11.40 8.87
CA ILE A 111 5.69 10.85 9.57
C ILE A 111 4.90 9.93 8.62
N VAL A 112 4.73 10.35 7.37
CA VAL A 112 4.00 9.62 6.33
C VAL A 112 4.69 8.29 6.04
N ASP A 113 5.97 8.36 5.71
CA ASP A 113 6.66 7.20 5.16
C ASP A 113 7.09 6.20 6.26
N THR A 114 7.36 6.69 7.46
CA THR A 114 7.51 5.84 8.64
C THR A 114 6.22 5.08 8.96
N ALA A 115 5.04 5.70 8.73
CA ALA A 115 3.76 5.02 8.91
C ALA A 115 3.53 3.90 7.88
N PHE A 116 3.93 4.08 6.63
CA PHE A 116 3.90 2.99 5.65
C PHE A 116 4.85 1.85 6.02
N LEU A 117 6.02 2.16 6.58
CA LEU A 117 6.94 1.14 7.09
C LEU A 117 6.33 0.40 8.29
N ALA A 118 5.73 1.11 9.25
CA ALA A 118 4.98 0.53 10.36
C ALA A 118 3.86 -0.40 9.87
N HIS A 119 3.11 0.04 8.87
CA HIS A 119 2.03 -0.72 8.25
C HIS A 119 2.55 -2.00 7.55
N ALA A 120 3.72 -1.94 6.92
CA ALA A 120 4.36 -3.12 6.35
C ALA A 120 4.72 -4.16 7.43
N PHE A 121 5.24 -3.74 8.58
CA PHE A 121 5.48 -4.64 9.72
C PHE A 121 4.21 -5.27 10.26
N LEU A 122 3.10 -4.54 10.31
CA LEU A 122 1.81 -5.09 10.73
C LEU A 122 1.25 -6.11 9.72
N ARG A 123 1.53 -5.94 8.43
CA ARG A 123 1.12 -6.86 7.36
C ARG A 123 2.02 -8.09 7.22
N ALA A 124 3.27 -8.00 7.67
CA ALA A 124 4.23 -9.10 7.64
C ALA A 124 4.99 -9.22 8.97
N PRO A 125 4.29 -9.48 10.09
CA PRO A 125 4.89 -9.45 11.41
C PRO A 125 5.98 -10.51 11.60
N ASN A 126 5.82 -11.71 11.02
CA ASN A 126 6.81 -12.77 11.18
C ASN A 126 8.05 -12.50 10.31
N GLU A 127 7.86 -12.18 9.03
CA GLU A 127 8.98 -12.06 8.10
C GLU A 127 9.71 -10.72 8.21
N LEU A 128 9.00 -9.62 8.42
CA LEU A 128 9.62 -8.29 8.45
C LEU A 128 9.96 -7.78 9.85
N TRP A 129 9.35 -8.35 10.92
CA TRP A 129 9.62 -7.89 12.28
C TRP A 129 10.26 -8.97 13.15
N GLU A 130 9.61 -10.13 13.35
CA GLU A 130 10.12 -11.11 14.30
C GLU A 130 11.49 -11.67 13.94
N LYS A 131 11.79 -11.82 12.66
CA LYS A 131 13.08 -12.32 12.15
C LYS A 131 14.20 -11.28 12.12
N LEU A 132 13.94 -10.02 12.46
CA LEU A 132 15.02 -9.03 12.63
C LEU A 132 15.83 -9.33 13.89
N ASP A 133 17.14 -9.07 13.83
CA ASP A 133 17.98 -9.13 15.03
C ASP A 133 17.66 -7.96 16.00
N ALA A 134 18.14 -8.09 17.25
CA ALA A 134 17.85 -7.14 18.31
C ALA A 134 18.35 -5.72 18.01
N ARG A 135 19.49 -5.57 17.32
CA ARG A 135 20.05 -4.26 16.94
C ARG A 135 19.14 -3.58 15.92
N VAL A 136 18.72 -4.30 14.89
CA VAL A 136 17.83 -3.76 13.85
C VAL A 136 16.46 -3.43 14.44
N LYS A 137 15.89 -4.29 15.29
CA LYS A 137 14.64 -4.00 16.02
C LYS A 137 14.75 -2.69 16.81
N ASN A 138 15.85 -2.50 17.54
CA ASN A 138 16.09 -1.27 18.30
C ASN A 138 16.18 -0.04 17.37
N ASN A 139 16.91 -0.13 16.24
CA ASN A 139 17.00 0.96 15.27
C ASN A 139 15.64 1.34 14.70
N VAL A 140 14.81 0.35 14.35
CA VAL A 140 13.44 0.57 13.90
C VAL A 140 12.61 1.28 14.97
N ILE A 141 12.65 0.85 16.24
CA ILE A 141 11.92 1.51 17.33
C ILE A 141 12.36 2.96 17.50
N VAL A 142 13.66 3.22 17.46
CA VAL A 142 14.21 4.59 17.52
C VAL A 142 13.68 5.44 16.36
N ALA A 143 13.69 4.91 15.14
CA ALA A 143 13.19 5.57 13.95
C ALA A 143 11.67 5.89 14.06
N MET A 144 10.87 4.93 14.53
CA MET A 144 9.42 5.14 14.77
C MET A 144 9.17 6.26 15.78
N LYS A 145 9.86 6.22 16.93
CA LYS A 145 9.72 7.22 18.00
C LYS A 145 10.23 8.61 17.60
N ALA A 146 11.20 8.70 16.68
CA ALA A 146 11.69 9.98 16.18
C ALA A 146 10.60 10.83 15.50
N THR A 147 9.52 10.23 15.02
CA THR A 147 8.38 10.94 14.42
C THR A 147 7.54 11.70 15.44
N ARG A 148 7.54 11.28 16.72
CA ARG A 148 6.68 11.82 17.79
C ARG A 148 6.93 13.31 18.13
N THR A 149 8.08 13.85 17.76
CA THR A 149 8.45 15.24 17.99
C THR A 149 7.65 16.24 17.14
N ARG A 150 6.87 15.75 16.18
CA ARG A 150 6.15 16.59 15.22
C ARG A 150 4.66 16.25 15.25
N LYS A 151 3.85 17.31 15.21
CA LYS A 151 2.41 17.18 15.13
C LYS A 151 2.01 16.85 13.69
N PRO A 152 1.21 15.79 13.42
CA PRO A 152 0.68 15.51 12.09
C PRO A 152 -0.26 16.66 11.64
N VAL A 153 -0.37 16.84 10.33
CA VAL A 153 -1.36 17.72 9.72
C VAL A 153 -2.76 17.19 10.05
N PHE A 154 -3.73 18.10 10.20
CA PHE A 154 -5.12 17.74 10.54
C PHE A 154 -5.87 17.25 9.29
N SER A 155 -5.55 16.02 8.87
CA SER A 155 -6.04 15.33 7.68
C SER A 155 -5.80 13.81 7.84
N ASN A 156 -5.70 13.07 6.73
CA ASN A 156 -5.27 11.65 6.74
C ASN A 156 -3.97 11.41 7.54
N TRP A 157 -3.17 12.43 7.80
CA TRP A 157 -1.95 12.33 8.59
C TRP A 157 -2.18 11.89 10.04
N LEU A 158 -3.37 12.05 10.56
CA LEU A 158 -3.73 11.49 11.87
C LEU A 158 -3.59 9.95 11.86
N LEU A 159 -3.94 9.31 10.75
CA LEU A 159 -3.79 7.86 10.58
C LEU A 159 -2.33 7.43 10.50
N PHE A 160 -1.45 8.24 9.91
CA PHE A 160 -0.01 7.95 9.92
C PHE A 160 0.53 7.91 11.36
N SER A 161 0.20 8.91 12.15
CA SER A 161 0.58 8.93 13.55
C SER A 161 0.04 7.73 14.33
N ALA A 162 -1.24 7.38 14.11
CA ALA A 162 -1.88 6.24 14.75
C ALA A 162 -1.27 4.90 14.34
N MET A 163 -0.94 4.72 13.06
CA MET A 163 -0.32 3.49 12.53
C MET A 163 1.05 3.21 13.16
N ILE A 164 1.85 4.25 13.35
CA ILE A 164 3.15 4.13 14.04
C ILE A 164 2.94 3.63 15.47
N GLU A 165 1.98 4.19 16.20
CA GLU A 165 1.68 3.78 17.57
C GLU A 165 1.11 2.36 17.65
N ALA A 166 0.28 1.96 16.69
CA ALA A 166 -0.21 0.57 16.60
C ALA A 166 0.93 -0.43 16.39
N PHE A 167 1.92 -0.08 15.56
CA PHE A 167 3.10 -0.91 15.42
C PHE A 167 3.93 -0.93 16.71
N LEU A 168 4.17 0.21 17.37
CA LEU A 168 4.89 0.26 18.64
C LEU A 168 4.22 -0.61 19.72
N TYR A 169 2.89 -0.61 19.78
CA TYR A 169 2.13 -1.54 20.63
C TYR A 169 2.46 -3.00 20.28
N LYS A 170 2.38 -3.40 18.99
CA LYS A 170 2.69 -4.77 18.54
C LYS A 170 4.13 -5.16 18.79
N ALA A 171 5.06 -4.21 18.71
CA ALA A 171 6.46 -4.41 19.02
C ALA A 171 6.75 -4.57 20.54
N GLY A 172 5.74 -4.37 21.38
CA GLY A 172 5.84 -4.55 22.84
C GLY A 172 6.33 -3.32 23.58
N GLU A 173 6.41 -2.15 22.94
CA GLU A 173 6.78 -0.89 23.56
C GLU A 173 5.72 -0.47 24.57
N LYS A 174 6.13 -0.16 25.81
CA LYS A 174 5.21 0.18 26.90
C LYS A 174 4.72 1.63 26.86
N ASP A 175 5.44 2.46 26.14
CA ASP A 175 5.18 3.90 25.99
C ASP A 175 4.47 4.25 24.66
N TRP A 176 3.81 3.25 24.02
CA TRP A 176 2.94 3.55 22.89
C TRP A 176 1.82 4.50 23.29
N ASP A 177 1.39 5.38 22.39
CA ASP A 177 0.45 6.45 22.68
C ASP A 177 -0.97 6.14 22.16
N PRO A 178 -1.88 5.61 23.03
CA PRO A 178 -3.25 5.31 22.64
C PRO A 178 -4.05 6.56 22.26
N MET A 179 -3.68 7.76 22.77
CA MET A 179 -4.39 9.01 22.44
C MET A 179 -4.28 9.36 20.95
N ARG A 180 -3.17 9.06 20.30
CA ARG A 180 -3.00 9.28 18.85
C ARG A 180 -3.93 8.39 18.06
N ILE A 181 -4.11 7.16 18.50
CA ILE A 181 -5.02 6.19 17.87
C ILE A 181 -6.47 6.58 18.12
N ASP A 182 -6.84 6.84 19.36
CA ASP A 182 -8.22 7.26 19.73
C ASP A 182 -8.63 8.51 18.96
N TYR A 183 -7.75 9.52 18.92
CA TYR A 183 -8.02 10.75 18.19
C TYR A 183 -8.24 10.51 16.69
N ALA A 184 -7.42 9.69 16.06
CA ALA A 184 -7.58 9.35 14.65
C ALA A 184 -8.91 8.62 14.39
N ILE A 185 -9.22 7.57 15.14
CA ILE A 185 -10.46 6.79 14.98
C ILE A 185 -11.69 7.66 15.15
N ARG A 186 -11.75 8.47 16.23
CA ARG A 186 -12.88 9.38 16.50
C ARG A 186 -13.02 10.45 15.44
N GLN A 187 -11.90 11.02 14.98
CA GLN A 187 -11.93 12.07 14.00
C GLN A 187 -12.41 11.55 12.63
N PHE A 188 -11.96 10.38 12.20
CA PHE A 188 -12.46 9.78 10.96
C PHE A 188 -13.92 9.35 11.06
N ASP A 189 -14.40 8.94 12.23
CA ASP A 189 -15.83 8.69 12.40
C ASP A 189 -16.67 9.98 12.19
N GLN A 190 -16.17 11.15 12.63
CA GLN A 190 -16.80 12.45 12.37
C GLN A 190 -16.66 12.93 10.92
N TRP A 191 -15.60 12.53 10.22
CA TRP A 191 -15.37 12.87 8.81
C TRP A 191 -16.04 11.92 7.83
N TYR A 192 -16.81 10.94 8.31
CA TYR A 192 -17.58 10.06 7.43
C TYR A 192 -18.72 10.82 6.78
N LEU A 193 -18.76 10.83 5.44
CA LEU A 193 -19.74 11.57 4.65
C LEU A 193 -20.93 10.70 4.16
N GLY A 194 -20.83 9.39 4.30
CA GLY A 194 -21.81 8.45 3.76
C GLY A 194 -21.27 7.68 2.57
N ASP A 195 -21.97 6.62 2.19
CA ASP A 195 -21.71 5.78 1.02
C ASP A 195 -20.24 5.31 0.86
N GLY A 196 -19.61 4.98 1.98
CA GLY A 196 -18.20 4.51 2.00
C GLY A 196 -17.16 5.61 1.86
N VAL A 197 -17.52 6.89 1.87
CA VAL A 197 -16.58 8.00 1.65
C VAL A 197 -16.32 8.77 2.94
N TYR A 198 -15.04 9.05 3.20
CA TYR A 198 -14.56 9.95 4.25
C TYR A 198 -14.02 11.25 3.65
N SER A 199 -14.20 12.35 4.35
CA SER A 199 -13.43 13.57 4.11
C SER A 199 -11.97 13.36 4.55
N ASP A 200 -11.04 13.96 3.83
CA ASP A 200 -9.62 13.98 4.17
C ASP A 200 -9.27 15.31 4.86
N GLY A 201 -9.79 15.48 6.05
CA GLY A 201 -9.72 16.73 6.79
C GLY A 201 -11.06 17.45 6.86
N PRO A 202 -11.07 18.72 7.37
CA PRO A 202 -12.30 19.50 7.54
C PRO A 202 -13.05 19.79 6.23
N GLU A 203 -12.31 19.89 5.12
CA GLU A 203 -12.85 20.17 3.79
C GLU A 203 -12.80 18.92 2.92
N PHE A 204 -13.90 18.61 2.27
CA PHE A 204 -13.97 17.48 1.36
C PHE A 204 -13.26 17.77 0.04
N HIS A 205 -12.42 16.82 -0.38
CA HIS A 205 -11.80 16.78 -1.69
C HIS A 205 -12.12 15.45 -2.37
N TYR A 206 -12.54 15.51 -3.62
CA TYR A 206 -12.76 14.29 -4.39
C TYR A 206 -11.42 13.79 -4.94
N ASP A 207 -10.84 12.84 -4.25
CA ASP A 207 -9.57 12.18 -4.61
C ASP A 207 -9.56 10.71 -4.15
N TYR A 208 -8.44 10.03 -4.32
CA TYR A 208 -8.30 8.63 -3.96
C TYR A 208 -7.66 8.38 -2.58
N TYR A 209 -7.58 9.37 -1.70
CA TYR A 209 -7.01 9.16 -0.35
C TYR A 209 -7.84 8.23 0.52
N ASN A 210 -9.13 8.07 0.22
CA ASN A 210 -9.93 7.02 0.83
C ASN A 210 -9.31 5.63 0.63
N SER A 211 -8.68 5.37 -0.52
CA SER A 211 -8.02 4.11 -0.83
C SER A 211 -6.52 4.09 -0.57
N PHE A 212 -5.81 5.20 -0.79
CA PHE A 212 -4.38 5.23 -0.52
C PHE A 212 -4.05 5.06 0.97
N VAL A 213 -4.93 5.57 1.85
CA VAL A 213 -4.62 5.72 3.27
C VAL A 213 -5.81 5.34 4.16
N ILE A 214 -6.99 5.99 3.98
CA ILE A 214 -8.02 6.04 5.01
C ILE A 214 -8.58 4.66 5.32
N HIS A 215 -9.21 4.00 4.34
CA HIS A 215 -9.76 2.67 4.56
C HIS A 215 -8.73 1.62 4.95
N PRO A 216 -7.59 1.49 4.21
CA PRO A 216 -6.60 0.47 4.55
C PRO A 216 -6.04 0.62 5.96
N MET A 217 -5.73 1.85 6.37
CA MET A 217 -5.16 2.07 7.69
C MET A 217 -6.20 1.95 8.81
N LEU A 218 -7.44 2.43 8.62
CA LEU A 218 -8.51 2.25 9.62
C LEU A 218 -8.79 0.77 9.89
N ILE A 219 -8.87 -0.06 8.85
CA ILE A 219 -9.07 -1.51 9.02
C ILE A 219 -7.92 -2.12 9.80
N ASP A 220 -6.68 -1.89 9.35
CA ASP A 220 -5.52 -2.54 9.95
C ASP A 220 -5.26 -2.01 11.38
N LEU A 221 -5.62 -0.75 11.68
CA LEU A 221 -5.62 -0.20 13.04
C LEU A 221 -6.59 -0.95 13.97
N VAL A 222 -7.89 -1.02 13.60
CA VAL A 222 -8.89 -1.64 14.49
C VAL A 222 -8.69 -3.15 14.58
N GLU A 223 -8.03 -3.79 13.64
CA GLU A 223 -7.64 -5.19 13.74
C GLU A 223 -6.40 -5.42 14.61
N THR A 224 -5.51 -4.43 14.67
CA THR A 224 -4.28 -4.53 15.45
C THR A 224 -4.50 -4.22 16.93
N VAL A 225 -5.29 -3.19 17.23
CA VAL A 225 -5.42 -2.63 18.59
C VAL A 225 -6.87 -2.53 19.07
N GLY A 226 -7.85 -2.94 18.27
CA GLY A 226 -9.27 -2.74 18.59
C GLY A 226 -9.74 -3.42 19.87
N ASP A 227 -9.07 -4.49 20.30
CA ASP A 227 -9.35 -5.20 21.54
C ASP A 227 -8.82 -4.51 22.81
N GLN A 228 -8.04 -3.44 22.67
CA GLN A 228 -7.48 -2.71 23.81
C GLN A 228 -8.51 -1.81 24.49
N TYR A 229 -9.51 -1.33 23.75
CA TYR A 229 -10.58 -0.47 24.26
C TYR A 229 -11.92 -0.85 23.60
N ASN A 230 -12.99 -0.98 24.41
CA ASN A 230 -14.31 -1.36 23.90
C ASN A 230 -14.82 -0.39 22.81
N GLU A 231 -14.56 0.91 22.96
CA GLU A 231 -14.98 1.93 22.02
C GLU A 231 -14.35 1.76 20.62
N TRP A 232 -13.14 1.22 20.54
CA TRP A 232 -12.49 0.90 19.28
C TRP A 232 -13.06 -0.36 18.66
N LEU A 233 -13.31 -1.38 19.49
CA LEU A 233 -13.92 -2.64 19.05
C LEU A 233 -15.31 -2.42 18.46
N GLU A 234 -16.13 -1.55 19.07
CA GLU A 234 -17.47 -1.18 18.58
C GLU A 234 -17.46 -0.51 17.21
N LYS A 235 -16.36 0.18 16.86
CA LYS A 235 -16.21 0.82 15.54
C LYS A 235 -15.82 -0.15 14.43
N LYS A 236 -15.25 -1.30 14.74
CA LYS A 236 -14.68 -2.23 13.76
C LYS A 236 -15.66 -2.63 12.67
N GLU A 237 -16.87 -3.02 13.02
CA GLU A 237 -17.88 -3.46 12.04
C GLU A 237 -18.26 -2.34 11.06
N SER A 238 -18.50 -1.13 11.57
CA SER A 238 -18.86 0.01 10.75
C SER A 238 -17.73 0.43 9.81
N ILE A 239 -16.47 0.43 10.27
CA ILE A 239 -15.28 0.73 9.46
C ILE A 239 -15.18 -0.27 8.31
N ILE A 240 -15.29 -1.57 8.58
CA ILE A 240 -15.21 -2.62 7.56
C ILE A 240 -16.38 -2.49 6.56
N LYS A 241 -17.60 -2.25 7.04
CA LYS A 241 -18.78 -2.07 6.18
C LYS A 241 -18.62 -0.90 5.22
N ARG A 242 -18.16 0.26 5.72
CA ARG A 242 -17.90 1.47 4.91
C ARG A 242 -16.83 1.19 3.85
N SER A 243 -15.77 0.48 4.21
CA SER A 243 -14.68 0.13 3.30
C SER A 243 -15.12 -0.85 2.20
N LYS A 244 -15.96 -1.84 2.53
CA LYS A 244 -16.56 -2.75 1.55
C LYS A 244 -17.39 -1.99 0.51
N ARG A 245 -18.17 -1.03 0.97
CA ARG A 245 -18.95 -0.17 0.04
C ARG A 245 -18.01 0.61 -0.91
N TYR A 246 -16.93 1.16 -0.38
CA TYR A 246 -15.95 1.87 -1.20
C TYR A 246 -15.26 0.93 -2.22
N ALA A 247 -14.99 -0.32 -1.86
CA ALA A 247 -14.44 -1.32 -2.76
C ALA A 247 -15.38 -1.63 -3.95
N VAL A 248 -16.71 -1.68 -3.72
CA VAL A 248 -17.70 -1.84 -4.81
C VAL A 248 -17.62 -0.65 -5.78
N ILE A 249 -17.55 0.57 -5.27
CA ILE A 249 -17.41 1.77 -6.10
C ILE A 249 -16.11 1.70 -6.91
N GLN A 250 -14.99 1.31 -6.29
CA GLN A 250 -13.70 1.19 -6.96
C GLN A 250 -13.74 0.21 -8.13
N GLU A 251 -14.31 -0.98 -7.95
CA GLU A 251 -14.40 -1.97 -9.02
C GLU A 251 -15.15 -1.41 -10.22
N ARG A 252 -16.27 -0.71 -9.99
CA ARG A 252 -17.09 -0.08 -11.02
C ARG A 252 -16.40 1.08 -11.75
N MET A 253 -15.42 1.72 -11.13
CA MET A 253 -14.61 2.79 -11.74
C MET A 253 -13.60 2.28 -12.77
N ILE A 254 -13.29 0.98 -12.79
CA ILE A 254 -12.36 0.42 -13.76
C ILE A 254 -13.08 0.25 -15.09
N SER A 255 -12.69 1.03 -16.11
CA SER A 255 -13.29 0.97 -17.45
C SER A 255 -13.04 -0.39 -18.12
N PRO A 256 -13.79 -0.73 -19.20
CA PRO A 256 -13.55 -1.95 -19.97
C PRO A 256 -12.11 -2.13 -20.46
N GLU A 257 -11.41 -1.02 -20.71
CA GLU A 257 -10.03 -0.97 -21.21
C GLU A 257 -8.96 -0.98 -20.09
N GLY A 258 -9.39 -1.07 -18.80
CA GLY A 258 -8.47 -1.00 -17.66
C GLY A 258 -7.96 0.41 -17.36
N THR A 259 -8.78 1.42 -17.59
CA THR A 259 -8.50 2.81 -17.17
C THR A 259 -9.41 3.22 -16.03
N PHE A 260 -9.12 4.35 -15.38
CA PHE A 260 -9.94 4.93 -14.33
C PHE A 260 -9.87 6.46 -14.38
N PRO A 261 -10.82 7.18 -13.79
CA PRO A 261 -10.86 8.64 -13.84
C PRO A 261 -9.58 9.27 -13.24
N PRO A 262 -8.88 10.16 -13.97
CA PRO A 262 -7.71 10.88 -13.46
C PRO A 262 -8.15 12.09 -12.62
N VAL A 263 -8.76 11.85 -11.47
CA VAL A 263 -9.31 12.89 -10.58
C VAL A 263 -8.51 13.00 -9.29
N GLY A 264 -8.46 14.20 -8.73
CA GLY A 264 -7.80 14.49 -7.47
C GLY A 264 -6.27 14.55 -7.59
N ARG A 265 -5.64 14.57 -6.44
CA ARG A 265 -4.18 14.66 -6.26
C ARG A 265 -3.54 13.28 -6.16
N SER A 266 -2.21 13.24 -6.30
CA SER A 266 -1.38 12.03 -6.13
C SER A 266 -1.68 10.91 -7.11
N ILE A 267 -2.22 11.23 -8.28
CA ILE A 267 -2.56 10.22 -9.30
C ILE A 267 -1.31 9.51 -9.87
N ALA A 268 -0.12 10.08 -9.64
CA ALA A 268 1.16 9.44 -9.96
C ALA A 268 1.39 8.11 -9.20
N TYR A 269 0.59 7.80 -8.17
CA TYR A 269 0.61 6.48 -7.51
C TYR A 269 -0.07 5.39 -8.33
N ARG A 270 -0.51 5.71 -9.56
CA ARG A 270 -1.04 4.77 -10.56
C ARG A 270 -2.13 3.87 -9.97
N PHE A 271 -2.02 2.57 -10.22
CA PHE A 271 -2.97 1.54 -9.75
C PHE A 271 -2.96 1.34 -8.23
N GLY A 272 -2.06 1.97 -7.46
CA GLY A 272 -2.16 2.07 -6.00
C GLY A 272 -3.48 2.69 -5.50
N VAL A 273 -4.18 3.43 -6.36
CA VAL A 273 -5.57 3.87 -6.17
C VAL A 273 -6.48 2.73 -5.70
N PHE A 274 -6.23 1.49 -6.11
CA PHE A 274 -7.10 0.35 -5.83
C PHE A 274 -6.66 -0.47 -4.61
N GLN A 275 -5.88 0.11 -3.71
CA GLN A 275 -5.41 -0.57 -2.49
C GLN A 275 -6.57 -1.13 -1.65
N THR A 276 -7.67 -0.38 -1.48
CA THR A 276 -8.83 -0.85 -0.70
C THR A 276 -9.48 -2.07 -1.32
N LEU A 277 -9.70 -2.08 -2.63
CA LEU A 277 -10.23 -3.24 -3.36
C LEU A 277 -9.30 -4.44 -3.24
N ALA A 278 -8.00 -4.25 -3.41
CA ALA A 278 -6.98 -5.27 -3.27
C ALA A 278 -6.89 -5.82 -1.82
N GLN A 279 -7.06 -4.96 -0.81
CA GLN A 279 -7.08 -5.37 0.59
C GLN A 279 -8.28 -6.27 0.91
N HIS A 280 -9.49 -5.94 0.44
CA HIS A 280 -10.66 -6.81 0.63
C HIS A 280 -10.52 -8.15 -0.10
N ALA A 281 -9.88 -8.17 -1.28
CA ALA A 281 -9.53 -9.42 -1.96
C ALA A 281 -8.58 -10.28 -1.11
N LEU A 282 -7.48 -9.70 -0.59
CA LEU A 282 -6.54 -10.37 0.30
C LEU A 282 -7.23 -10.91 1.58
N ARG A 283 -8.13 -10.15 2.16
CA ARG A 283 -8.88 -10.48 3.37
C ARG A 283 -9.93 -11.57 3.16
N LYS A 284 -10.25 -11.90 1.91
CA LYS A 284 -11.34 -12.83 1.53
C LYS A 284 -12.71 -12.37 2.03
N ASP A 285 -12.90 -11.07 2.13
CA ASP A 285 -14.13 -10.47 2.63
C ASP A 285 -14.73 -9.45 1.65
N LEU A 286 -14.49 -9.67 0.35
CA LEU A 286 -15.15 -8.92 -0.72
C LEU A 286 -16.68 -8.93 -0.50
N PRO A 287 -17.39 -7.82 -0.80
CA PRO A 287 -18.85 -7.80 -0.83
C PRO A 287 -19.40 -8.87 -1.76
N SER A 288 -20.62 -9.34 -1.48
CA SER A 288 -21.29 -10.40 -2.26
C SER A 288 -21.48 -10.06 -3.75
N GLU A 289 -21.43 -8.79 -4.09
CA GLU A 289 -21.53 -8.26 -5.45
C GLU A 289 -20.25 -8.46 -6.28
N LEU A 290 -19.13 -8.75 -5.62
CA LEU A 290 -17.81 -8.83 -6.25
C LEU A 290 -17.23 -10.24 -6.15
N ALA A 291 -17.23 -10.98 -7.25
CA ALA A 291 -16.52 -12.24 -7.30
C ALA A 291 -14.99 -12.02 -7.28
N PRO A 292 -14.22 -12.84 -6.56
CA PRO A 292 -12.76 -12.69 -6.48
C PRO A 292 -12.07 -12.65 -7.85
N GLU A 293 -12.45 -13.53 -8.76
CA GLU A 293 -11.93 -13.59 -10.13
C GLU A 293 -12.32 -12.39 -11.00
N GLN A 294 -13.45 -11.76 -10.72
CA GLN A 294 -13.88 -10.51 -11.34
C GLN A 294 -12.95 -9.36 -10.95
N VAL A 295 -12.66 -9.25 -9.66
CA VAL A 295 -11.73 -8.24 -9.11
C VAL A 295 -10.31 -8.49 -9.66
N ARG A 296 -9.85 -9.75 -9.70
CA ARG A 296 -8.56 -10.09 -10.30
C ARG A 296 -8.47 -9.62 -11.75
N SER A 297 -9.46 -9.96 -12.58
CA SER A 297 -9.45 -9.60 -14.00
C SER A 297 -9.42 -8.09 -14.22
N ALA A 298 -10.20 -7.33 -13.43
CA ALA A 298 -10.22 -5.87 -13.48
C ALA A 298 -8.85 -5.27 -13.12
N LEU A 299 -8.29 -5.69 -11.99
CA LEU A 299 -6.99 -5.21 -11.53
C LEU A 299 -5.86 -5.63 -12.46
N THR A 300 -5.89 -6.85 -13.03
CA THR A 300 -4.88 -7.30 -14.01
C THR A 300 -4.86 -6.40 -15.23
N GLN A 301 -6.03 -6.08 -15.79
CA GLN A 301 -6.11 -5.20 -16.96
C GLN A 301 -5.59 -3.80 -16.66
N LEU A 302 -5.92 -3.27 -15.49
CA LEU A 302 -5.45 -1.96 -15.02
C LEU A 302 -3.93 -1.93 -14.83
N ILE A 303 -3.36 -2.94 -14.17
CA ILE A 303 -1.91 -3.06 -13.95
C ILE A 303 -1.18 -3.12 -15.30
N LYS A 304 -1.65 -3.97 -16.23
CA LYS A 304 -1.10 -4.05 -17.58
C LYS A 304 -1.12 -2.69 -18.27
N ARG A 305 -2.27 -2.04 -18.29
CA ARG A 305 -2.46 -0.75 -18.96
C ARG A 305 -1.47 0.32 -18.50
N THR A 306 -1.17 0.34 -17.21
CA THR A 306 -0.31 1.39 -16.61
C THR A 306 1.17 1.03 -16.61
N LEU A 307 1.53 -0.25 -16.34
CA LEU A 307 2.93 -0.67 -16.28
C LEU A 307 3.59 -0.86 -17.65
N GLU A 308 2.80 -1.28 -18.66
CA GLU A 308 3.31 -1.50 -20.01
C GLU A 308 3.37 -0.20 -20.84
N ALA A 309 2.88 0.92 -20.29
CA ALA A 309 2.97 2.21 -20.95
C ALA A 309 4.44 2.63 -21.11
N PRO A 310 4.85 3.08 -22.33
CA PRO A 310 6.22 3.50 -22.59
C PRO A 310 6.69 4.57 -21.61
N GLY A 311 7.91 4.41 -21.09
CA GLY A 311 8.52 5.36 -20.16
C GLY A 311 8.10 5.20 -18.69
N THR A 312 7.26 4.22 -18.33
CA THR A 312 6.93 3.91 -16.91
C THR A 312 8.15 3.55 -16.09
N PHE A 313 9.16 2.97 -16.73
CA PHE A 313 10.46 2.66 -16.13
C PHE A 313 11.57 3.36 -16.90
N THR A 314 12.63 3.75 -16.19
CA THR A 314 13.90 4.13 -16.82
C THR A 314 14.59 2.91 -17.44
N ASP A 315 15.62 3.13 -18.25
CA ASP A 315 16.45 2.04 -18.82
C ASP A 315 17.13 1.20 -17.72
N SER A 316 17.39 1.79 -16.55
CA SER A 316 17.94 1.11 -15.36
C SER A 316 16.88 0.49 -14.45
N GLY A 317 15.59 0.52 -14.82
CA GLY A 317 14.50 -0.16 -14.15
C GLY A 317 13.81 0.62 -13.02
N TRP A 318 14.15 1.89 -12.79
CA TRP A 318 13.46 2.73 -11.79
C TRP A 318 12.10 3.21 -12.30
N LEU A 319 11.12 3.27 -11.41
CA LEU A 319 9.84 3.89 -11.72
C LEU A 319 10.01 5.40 -11.94
N THR A 320 9.30 5.93 -12.92
CA THR A 320 9.23 7.36 -13.22
C THR A 320 7.97 8.00 -12.65
N ILE A 321 7.94 9.32 -12.50
CA ILE A 321 6.72 10.05 -12.17
C ILE A 321 5.77 10.01 -13.37
N GLY A 322 4.53 9.58 -13.15
CA GLY A 322 3.49 9.57 -14.18
C GLY A 322 2.28 8.75 -13.79
N PHE A 323 1.20 8.98 -14.48
CA PHE A 323 -0.04 8.23 -14.38
C PHE A 323 -0.04 7.04 -15.36
N CYS A 324 0.32 7.30 -16.60
CA CYS A 324 0.44 6.28 -17.65
C CYS A 324 1.68 6.63 -18.49
N GLY A 325 2.79 5.94 -18.25
CA GLY A 325 4.11 6.29 -18.78
C GLY A 325 4.83 7.36 -17.94
N HIS A 326 5.75 8.10 -18.57
CA HIS A 326 6.51 9.18 -17.93
C HIS A 326 5.81 10.52 -18.13
N GLN A 327 5.33 11.13 -17.05
CA GLN A 327 4.58 12.38 -17.06
C GLN A 327 4.99 13.25 -15.85
N PRO A 328 6.21 13.77 -15.81
CA PRO A 328 6.74 14.47 -14.61
C PRO A 328 5.93 15.71 -14.22
N GLY A 329 5.26 16.33 -15.18
CA GLY A 329 4.44 17.52 -14.94
C GLY A 329 3.19 17.31 -14.11
N ILE A 330 2.74 16.05 -13.89
CA ILE A 330 1.59 15.77 -13.02
C ILE A 330 1.99 15.57 -11.55
N GLY A 331 3.28 15.54 -11.24
CA GLY A 331 3.77 15.41 -9.86
C GLY A 331 3.56 16.71 -9.10
N GLU A 332 2.82 16.65 -7.99
CA GLU A 332 2.72 17.76 -7.06
C GLU A 332 4.07 18.00 -6.35
N GLY A 333 4.24 19.13 -5.68
CA GLY A 333 5.52 19.52 -5.05
C GLY A 333 6.02 18.57 -3.96
N TYR A 334 5.18 17.65 -3.48
CA TYR A 334 5.53 16.60 -2.51
C TYR A 334 5.81 15.24 -3.15
N ILE A 335 5.62 15.08 -4.47
CA ILE A 335 5.88 13.84 -5.20
C ILE A 335 7.34 13.74 -5.61
N SER A 336 7.92 12.57 -5.45
CA SER A 336 9.24 12.20 -5.94
C SER A 336 9.24 10.78 -6.54
N THR A 337 10.37 10.33 -7.07
CA THR A 337 10.55 8.93 -7.50
C THR A 337 10.11 7.93 -6.42
N GLY A 338 10.47 8.20 -5.15
CA GLY A 338 10.08 7.31 -4.04
C GLY A 338 8.57 7.23 -3.84
N SER A 339 7.87 8.32 -4.08
CA SER A 339 6.42 8.40 -3.85
C SER A 339 5.62 7.42 -4.71
N VAL A 340 6.05 7.18 -5.95
CA VAL A 340 5.30 6.36 -6.92
C VAL A 340 5.31 4.86 -6.59
N TYR A 341 6.18 4.42 -5.68
CA TYR A 341 6.22 3.04 -5.21
C TYR A 341 4.96 2.60 -4.44
N LEU A 342 4.08 3.54 -4.07
CA LEU A 342 2.78 3.20 -3.50
C LEU A 342 1.88 2.41 -4.49
N CYS A 343 2.19 2.41 -5.78
CA CYS A 343 1.52 1.53 -6.74
C CYS A 343 1.59 0.05 -6.31
N ALA A 344 2.65 -0.36 -5.60
CA ALA A 344 2.81 -1.72 -5.10
C ALA A 344 1.65 -2.18 -4.18
N ALA A 345 0.90 -1.26 -3.59
CA ALA A 345 -0.23 -1.58 -2.71
C ALA A 345 -1.40 -2.31 -3.42
N ALA A 346 -1.46 -2.32 -4.75
CA ALA A 346 -2.43 -3.15 -5.46
C ALA A 346 -2.04 -4.63 -5.55
N PHE A 347 -0.77 -4.99 -5.24
CA PHE A 347 -0.31 -6.39 -5.26
C PHE A 347 -0.63 -7.18 -3.98
N LEU A 348 -1.35 -6.61 -3.03
CA LEU A 348 -1.74 -7.28 -1.78
C LEU A 348 -2.29 -8.71 -1.99
N PRO A 349 -3.12 -8.99 -3.03
CA PRO A 349 -3.64 -10.33 -3.28
C PRO A 349 -2.58 -11.41 -3.60
N LEU A 350 -1.33 -11.05 -3.90
CA LEU A 350 -0.25 -12.02 -4.00
C LEU A 350 0.03 -12.74 -2.67
N GLY A 351 -0.42 -12.20 -1.54
CA GLY A 351 -0.43 -12.87 -0.24
C GLY A 351 -1.43 -14.02 -0.12
N LEU A 352 -2.31 -14.24 -1.11
CA LEU A 352 -3.16 -15.42 -1.20
C LEU A 352 -2.40 -16.59 -1.83
N THR A 353 -2.77 -17.82 -1.46
CA THR A 353 -2.21 -19.02 -2.09
C THR A 353 -2.71 -19.19 -3.53
N GLU A 354 -1.98 -19.92 -4.36
CA GLU A 354 -2.33 -20.19 -5.76
C GLU A 354 -3.67 -20.92 -5.89
N SER A 355 -4.00 -21.74 -4.89
CA SER A 355 -5.27 -22.50 -4.82
C SER A 355 -6.47 -21.63 -4.40
N ASP A 356 -6.26 -20.39 -3.95
CA ASP A 356 -7.34 -19.48 -3.56
C ASP A 356 -8.25 -19.16 -4.76
N PRO A 357 -9.59 -19.06 -4.58
CA PRO A 357 -10.53 -18.70 -5.65
C PRO A 357 -10.17 -17.42 -6.41
N PHE A 358 -9.53 -16.45 -5.76
CA PHE A 358 -9.03 -15.26 -6.44
C PHE A 358 -8.08 -15.62 -7.59
N TRP A 359 -7.22 -16.63 -7.43
CA TRP A 359 -6.27 -17.06 -8.42
C TRP A 359 -6.74 -18.26 -9.25
N SER A 360 -7.40 -19.25 -8.63
CA SER A 360 -7.71 -20.55 -9.24
C SER A 360 -8.96 -20.53 -10.11
N ASN A 361 -9.91 -19.61 -9.88
CA ASN A 361 -11.11 -19.51 -10.70
C ASN A 361 -10.78 -18.94 -12.09
N PRO A 362 -11.54 -19.34 -13.12
CA PRO A 362 -11.37 -18.78 -14.46
C PRO A 362 -11.63 -17.26 -14.48
N PRO A 363 -11.02 -16.50 -15.42
CA PRO A 363 -11.24 -15.06 -15.53
C PRO A 363 -12.72 -14.71 -15.71
N MET A 364 -13.16 -13.63 -15.05
CA MET A 364 -14.53 -13.12 -15.14
C MET A 364 -14.52 -11.63 -15.49
N GLU A 365 -15.44 -11.23 -16.37
CA GLU A 365 -15.61 -9.81 -16.72
C GLU A 365 -16.14 -9.02 -15.51
N TRP A 366 -15.55 -7.85 -15.26
CA TRP A 366 -15.96 -6.95 -14.19
C TRP A 366 -17.16 -6.09 -14.59
N THR A 367 -17.75 -5.41 -13.61
CA THR A 367 -19.03 -4.71 -13.76
C THR A 367 -19.06 -3.75 -14.95
N SER A 368 -18.07 -2.85 -15.05
CA SER A 368 -18.02 -1.88 -16.15
C SER A 368 -17.86 -2.57 -17.51
N LYS A 369 -17.03 -3.61 -17.61
CA LYS A 369 -16.85 -4.36 -18.85
C LYS A 369 -18.15 -5.05 -19.30
N ARG A 370 -18.88 -5.64 -18.36
CA ARG A 370 -20.21 -6.24 -18.66
C ARG A 370 -21.22 -5.19 -19.11
N ALA A 371 -21.31 -4.09 -18.37
CA ALA A 371 -22.24 -3.00 -18.66
C ALA A 371 -22.06 -2.45 -20.08
N TRP A 372 -20.83 -2.11 -20.45
CA TRP A 372 -20.51 -1.57 -21.77
C TRP A 372 -20.54 -2.61 -22.92
N SER A 373 -20.60 -3.91 -22.57
CA SER A 373 -20.83 -4.99 -23.53
C SER A 373 -22.30 -5.37 -23.67
N GLY A 374 -23.22 -4.64 -23.02
CA GLY A 374 -24.65 -4.90 -23.06
C GLY A 374 -25.08 -6.17 -22.32
N LYS A 375 -24.26 -6.66 -21.38
CA LYS A 375 -24.55 -7.83 -20.54
C LYS A 375 -25.21 -7.40 -19.23
N GLU A 376 -26.04 -8.28 -18.67
CA GLU A 376 -26.59 -8.09 -17.34
C GLU A 376 -25.49 -7.97 -16.27
N PHE A 377 -25.69 -7.05 -15.34
CA PHE A 377 -24.84 -6.85 -14.16
C PHE A 377 -25.69 -6.45 -12.96
N GLN A 378 -25.15 -6.63 -11.76
CA GLN A 378 -25.85 -6.27 -10.54
C GLN A 378 -25.97 -4.75 -10.39
N ILE A 379 -27.20 -4.27 -10.13
CA ILE A 379 -27.46 -2.84 -9.88
C ILE A 379 -26.72 -2.39 -8.62
N ASP A 380 -26.33 -1.13 -8.60
CA ASP A 380 -25.68 -0.51 -7.45
C ASP A 380 -26.71 -0.14 -6.37
N GLN A 381 -26.28 -0.18 -5.10
CA GLN A 381 -27.09 0.21 -3.96
C GLN A 381 -26.21 1.03 -3.00
N CYS A 382 -26.68 2.22 -2.63
CA CYS A 382 -26.02 3.03 -1.58
C CYS A 382 -26.15 2.35 -0.20
N LEU A 383 -25.24 2.72 0.73
CA LEU A 383 -25.29 2.33 2.14
C LEU A 383 -26.33 3.14 2.91
#